data_5ac07abafdfa9cad3a5079c3fbf50499
#
_entry.id   5ac07abafdfa9cad3a5079c3fbf50499
#
_cell.length_a   1.000
_cell.length_b   1.000
_cell.length_c   1.000
_cell.angle_alpha   90.00
_cell.angle_beta   90.00
_cell.angle_gamma   90.00
#
_symmetry.space_group_name_H-M   'P 1'
#
loop_
_entity.id
_entity.type
_entity.pdbx_description
1 polymer ?
#
loop_
_entity_poly.entity_id
_entity_poly.type
_entity_poly.pdbx_seq_one_letter_code
_entity_poly.pdbx_strand_id
1 'polypeptide(L)'
;MRNYMTGLLLGHLDTDFEEMNELYSSLGIIHLFALSGMQVGFFMDAFKKLLLRLGLTQEKLKWLTYPFSLIYAGLTGFSASVIRSLLQKLLAQHGIKGLDNFALTVLVLFIIMPNFFLTAGGVLSCAYAFILTMTSKEGEGLKAVARESLVISLGILPILSFYFAEFQPWSILLTFVFSFLFDVVFLPLLSILFILSFIYPVTQFNFVFEWLENIIRLVSQLASRPLVLGQPTTWLLILLLVSLALVYDFRKNVKRLAGFSLFIVGLFFLIKHPLENEITMLDVGQGESIFLRDVTGKTILIDVGGKAEFDKKIQAWQEKATTSNAQRTLIPYLKSRGVDKIDQLILTNTDKEHVGDLLEVTKAFHVGEILV
;
A
#
# COMPACT_ATOMS: atom_id res chain seq x y z
N MET A 1 1.63 3.08 21.23
CA MET A 1 3.07 2.74 21.25
C MET A 1 3.31 1.23 21.07
N ARG A 2 2.72 0.33 21.88
CA ARG A 2 2.93 -1.13 21.74
C ARG A 2 2.71 -1.62 20.30
N ASN A 3 1.59 -1.26 19.70
CA ASN A 3 1.25 -1.66 18.33
C ASN A 3 2.27 -1.17 17.29
N TYR A 4 2.84 0.02 17.49
CA TYR A 4 3.94 0.52 16.64
C TYR A 4 5.23 -0.28 16.83
N MET A 5 5.56 -0.66 18.08
CA MET A 5 6.73 -1.51 18.33
C MET A 5 6.56 -2.89 17.69
N THR A 6 5.42 -3.56 17.91
CA THR A 6 5.18 -4.89 17.34
C THR A 6 5.04 -4.83 15.81
N GLY A 7 4.34 -3.83 15.26
CA GLY A 7 4.17 -3.66 13.82
C GLY A 7 5.47 -3.32 13.09
N LEU A 8 6.17 -2.27 13.54
CA LEU A 8 7.35 -1.75 12.84
C LEU A 8 8.64 -2.52 13.11
N LEU A 9 8.79 -3.16 14.29
CA LEU A 9 9.99 -3.92 14.60
C LEU A 9 9.86 -5.41 14.31
N LEU A 10 8.65 -5.98 14.53
CA LEU A 10 8.41 -7.42 14.46
C LEU A 10 7.43 -7.81 13.34
N GLY A 11 6.75 -6.85 12.70
CA GLY A 11 5.78 -7.11 11.63
C GLY A 11 4.45 -7.67 12.09
N HIS A 12 4.15 -7.58 13.36
CA HIS A 12 2.88 -8.06 13.91
C HIS A 12 1.99 -6.88 14.31
N LEU A 13 0.91 -6.68 13.55
CA LEU A 13 -0.12 -5.69 13.85
C LEU A 13 -1.25 -6.37 14.64
N ASP A 14 -1.62 -5.76 15.75
CA ASP A 14 -2.72 -6.21 16.59
C ASP A 14 -4.06 -5.76 15.99
N THR A 15 -5.15 -6.50 16.26
CA THR A 15 -6.51 -6.17 15.79
C THR A 15 -6.99 -4.80 16.30
N ASP A 16 -6.51 -4.36 17.45
CA ASP A 16 -6.83 -3.04 18.02
C ASP A 16 -6.27 -1.86 17.19
N PHE A 17 -5.45 -2.14 16.17
CA PHE A 17 -4.86 -1.14 15.29
C PHE A 17 -5.61 -0.99 13.96
N GLU A 18 -6.77 -1.63 13.81
CA GLU A 18 -7.51 -1.69 12.54
C GLU A 18 -7.95 -0.31 12.06
N GLU A 19 -8.47 0.55 12.95
CA GLU A 19 -8.87 1.92 12.61
C GLU A 19 -7.71 2.75 12.04
N MET A 20 -6.53 2.68 12.69
CA MET A 20 -5.36 3.40 12.20
C MET A 20 -4.84 2.81 10.89
N ASN A 21 -4.96 1.50 10.71
CA ASN A 21 -4.58 0.82 9.48
C ASN A 21 -5.46 1.26 8.30
N GLU A 22 -6.76 1.43 8.52
CA GLU A 22 -7.69 2.00 7.53
C GLU A 22 -7.32 3.44 7.17
N LEU A 23 -6.99 4.28 8.16
CA LEU A 23 -6.54 5.67 7.93
C LEU A 23 -5.24 5.71 7.12
N TYR A 24 -4.25 4.89 7.45
CA TYR A 24 -2.99 4.82 6.69
C TYR A 24 -3.22 4.33 5.26
N SER A 25 -4.14 3.39 5.09
CA SER A 25 -4.53 2.87 3.77
C SER A 25 -5.22 3.95 2.93
N SER A 26 -6.20 4.65 3.52
CA SER A 26 -6.94 5.72 2.82
C SER A 26 -6.05 6.90 2.41
N LEU A 27 -5.00 7.18 3.18
CA LEU A 27 -3.98 8.18 2.86
C LEU A 27 -2.87 7.65 1.92
N GLY A 28 -2.89 6.36 1.58
CA GLY A 28 -1.90 5.72 0.72
C GLY A 28 -0.51 5.57 1.35
N ILE A 29 -0.38 5.70 2.68
CA ILE A 29 0.89 5.64 3.42
C ILE A 29 1.08 4.36 4.22
N ILE A 30 0.18 3.39 4.08
CA ILE A 30 0.24 2.11 4.81
C ILE A 30 1.57 1.37 4.60
N HIS A 31 2.19 1.53 3.44
CA HIS A 31 3.49 0.92 3.14
C HIS A 31 4.64 1.40 4.02
N LEU A 32 4.50 2.55 4.70
CA LEU A 32 5.48 3.06 5.66
C LEU A 32 5.34 2.35 7.03
N PHE A 33 4.14 1.88 7.35
CA PHE A 33 3.82 1.18 8.60
C PHE A 33 3.91 -0.34 8.47
N ALA A 34 3.95 -0.85 7.23
CA ALA A 34 4.28 -2.25 6.96
C ALA A 34 5.80 -2.46 6.98
N LEU A 35 6.23 -3.68 7.23
CA LEU A 35 7.65 -4.03 7.15
C LEU A 35 8.19 -3.77 5.74
N SER A 36 9.12 -2.82 5.65
CA SER A 36 9.66 -2.30 4.39
C SER A 36 11.17 -2.49 4.28
N GLY A 37 11.69 -2.30 3.05
CA GLY A 37 13.11 -2.30 2.80
C GLY A 37 13.88 -1.18 3.53
N MET A 38 13.20 -0.10 3.89
CA MET A 38 13.73 1.03 4.64
C MET A 38 14.13 0.60 6.05
N GLN A 39 13.24 -0.08 6.78
CA GLN A 39 13.51 -0.61 8.12
C GLN A 39 14.64 -1.64 8.11
N VAL A 40 14.66 -2.54 7.11
CA VAL A 40 15.78 -3.47 6.92
C VAL A 40 17.09 -2.71 6.73
N GLY A 41 17.08 -1.63 5.94
CA GLY A 41 18.22 -0.73 5.77
C GLY A 41 18.71 -0.17 7.10
N PHE A 42 17.80 0.43 7.85
CA PHE A 42 18.08 1.03 9.15
C PHE A 42 18.73 0.03 10.13
N PHE A 43 18.10 -1.15 10.33
CA PHE A 43 18.63 -2.13 11.29
C PHE A 43 19.95 -2.76 10.86
N MET A 44 20.11 -3.07 9.59
CA MET A 44 21.38 -3.60 9.06
C MET A 44 22.52 -2.57 9.21
N ASP A 45 22.26 -1.31 8.92
CA ASP A 45 23.26 -0.25 9.00
C ASP A 45 23.57 0.12 10.47
N ALA A 46 22.56 0.11 11.37
CA ALA A 46 22.76 0.28 12.80
C ALA A 46 23.62 -0.86 13.39
N PHE A 47 23.29 -2.11 13.03
CA PHE A 47 24.06 -3.28 13.46
C PHE A 47 25.51 -3.22 12.99
N LYS A 48 25.76 -2.90 11.72
CA LYS A 48 27.11 -2.71 11.18
C LYS A 48 27.87 -1.61 11.88
N LYS A 49 27.23 -0.45 12.11
CA LYS A 49 27.85 0.68 12.83
C LYS A 49 28.23 0.30 14.27
N LEU A 50 27.36 -0.45 14.96
CA LEU A 50 27.64 -0.95 16.31
C LEU A 50 28.87 -1.85 16.32
N LEU A 51 28.94 -2.84 15.43
CA LEU A 51 30.06 -3.77 15.33
C LEU A 51 31.38 -3.07 14.99
N LEU A 52 31.36 -2.07 14.10
CA LEU A 52 32.53 -1.24 13.78
C LEU A 52 33.00 -0.44 14.99
N ARG A 53 32.09 0.11 15.80
CA ARG A 53 32.43 0.80 17.06
C ARG A 53 33.06 -0.12 18.11
N LEU A 54 32.73 -1.42 18.07
CA LEU A 54 33.34 -2.44 18.92
C LEU A 54 34.69 -2.95 18.36
N GLY A 55 35.24 -2.30 17.34
CA GLY A 55 36.56 -2.61 16.77
C GLY A 55 36.61 -3.82 15.83
N LEU A 56 35.46 -4.33 15.36
CA LEU A 56 35.49 -5.44 14.43
C LEU A 56 35.89 -5.01 13.00
N THR A 57 36.67 -5.86 12.33
CA THR A 57 37.13 -5.61 10.98
C THR A 57 35.99 -5.86 9.97
N GLN A 58 36.09 -5.24 8.79
CA GLN A 58 35.12 -5.37 7.70
C GLN A 58 34.87 -6.84 7.27
N GLU A 59 35.88 -7.68 7.36
CA GLU A 59 35.78 -9.11 7.03
C GLU A 59 34.93 -9.88 8.04
N LYS A 60 35.20 -9.66 9.35
CA LYS A 60 34.39 -10.27 10.42
C LYS A 60 32.94 -9.79 10.39
N LEU A 61 32.74 -8.53 10.00
CA LEU A 61 31.43 -7.92 9.86
C LEU A 61 30.54 -8.69 8.86
N LYS A 62 31.12 -9.09 7.72
CA LYS A 62 30.37 -9.88 6.71
C LYS A 62 29.82 -11.17 7.32
N TRP A 63 30.62 -11.90 8.07
CA TRP A 63 30.19 -13.17 8.68
C TRP A 63 29.11 -12.98 9.73
N LEU A 64 29.13 -11.90 10.50
CA LEU A 64 28.13 -11.61 11.52
C LEU A 64 26.82 -11.09 10.95
N THR A 65 26.84 -10.48 9.75
CA THR A 65 25.61 -10.02 9.11
C THR A 65 24.70 -11.13 8.60
N TYR A 66 25.23 -12.33 8.28
CA TYR A 66 24.41 -13.47 7.85
C TYR A 66 23.51 -13.98 8.97
N PRO A 67 24.00 -14.37 10.16
CA PRO A 67 23.13 -14.82 11.24
C PRO A 67 22.18 -13.71 11.70
N PHE A 68 22.63 -12.45 11.73
CA PHE A 68 21.75 -11.32 12.02
C PHE A 68 20.60 -11.23 11.02
N SER A 69 20.87 -11.36 9.72
CA SER A 69 19.85 -11.32 8.69
C SER A 69 18.83 -12.47 8.83
N LEU A 70 19.30 -13.67 9.18
CA LEU A 70 18.44 -14.83 9.38
C LEU A 70 17.55 -14.63 10.62
N ILE A 71 18.14 -14.18 11.73
CA ILE A 71 17.39 -13.88 12.98
C ILE A 71 16.34 -12.81 12.70
N TYR A 72 16.72 -11.71 12.02
CA TYR A 72 15.79 -10.63 11.72
C TYR A 72 14.68 -11.08 10.77
N ALA A 73 14.97 -11.89 9.75
CA ALA A 73 13.95 -12.49 8.90
C ALA A 73 12.98 -13.36 9.69
N GLY A 74 13.50 -14.18 10.64
CA GLY A 74 12.67 -15.00 11.53
C GLY A 74 11.78 -14.18 12.46
N LEU A 75 12.32 -13.12 13.08
CA LEU A 75 11.58 -12.21 13.96
C LEU A 75 10.44 -11.49 13.21
N THR A 76 10.61 -11.24 11.92
CA THR A 76 9.62 -10.58 11.07
C THR A 76 8.72 -11.57 10.30
N GLY A 77 8.67 -12.83 10.73
CA GLY A 77 7.84 -13.87 10.12
C GLY A 77 8.18 -14.18 8.66
N PHE A 78 9.45 -14.00 8.28
CA PHE A 78 9.91 -14.18 6.89
C PHE A 78 9.11 -13.34 5.89
N SER A 79 8.72 -12.12 6.27
CA SER A 79 8.04 -11.20 5.38
C SER A 79 8.77 -11.06 4.05
N ALA A 80 8.04 -11.18 2.96
CA ALA A 80 8.57 -11.18 1.60
C ALA A 80 9.40 -9.92 1.27
N SER A 81 8.95 -8.75 1.70
CA SER A 81 9.66 -7.48 1.52
C SER A 81 10.98 -7.43 2.31
N VAL A 82 10.99 -8.04 3.52
CA VAL A 82 12.20 -8.14 4.36
C VAL A 82 13.21 -9.07 3.71
N ILE A 83 12.79 -10.28 3.29
CA ILE A 83 13.68 -11.25 2.62
C ILE A 83 14.30 -10.62 1.37
N ARG A 84 13.51 -9.97 0.51
CA ARG A 84 14.02 -9.28 -0.67
C ARG A 84 15.11 -8.26 -0.30
N SER A 85 14.83 -7.42 0.70
CA SER A 85 15.74 -6.34 1.10
C SER A 85 17.01 -6.86 1.76
N LEU A 86 16.91 -7.89 2.59
CA LEU A 86 18.06 -8.57 3.18
C LEU A 86 18.94 -9.20 2.10
N LEU A 87 18.34 -9.91 1.16
CA LEU A 87 19.07 -10.52 0.04
C LEU A 87 19.82 -9.48 -0.80
N GLN A 88 19.16 -8.35 -1.14
CA GLN A 88 19.82 -7.24 -1.83
C GLN A 88 21.00 -6.65 -1.03
N LYS A 89 20.84 -6.49 0.28
CA LYS A 89 21.91 -6.00 1.15
C LYS A 89 23.07 -6.99 1.26
N LEU A 90 22.79 -8.29 1.32
CA LEU A 90 23.82 -9.34 1.32
C LEU A 90 24.58 -9.41 -0.01
N LEU A 91 23.88 -9.38 -1.13
CA LEU A 91 24.50 -9.33 -2.46
C LEU A 91 25.38 -8.08 -2.64
N ALA A 92 24.92 -6.93 -2.16
CA ALA A 92 25.70 -5.70 -2.20
C ALA A 92 27.02 -5.79 -1.42
N GLN A 93 27.08 -6.58 -0.33
CA GLN A 93 28.32 -6.84 0.42
C GLN A 93 29.35 -7.63 -0.38
N HIS A 94 28.89 -8.41 -1.37
CA HIS A 94 29.75 -9.13 -2.32
C HIS A 94 30.11 -8.33 -3.56
N GLY A 95 29.79 -7.03 -3.56
CA GLY A 95 30.11 -6.13 -4.68
C GLY A 95 29.10 -6.13 -5.82
N ILE A 96 28.02 -6.92 -5.73
CA ILE A 96 26.95 -6.93 -6.73
C ILE A 96 26.05 -5.71 -6.46
N LYS A 97 25.92 -4.79 -7.43
CA LYS A 97 25.21 -3.51 -7.25
C LYS A 97 24.27 -3.21 -8.42
N GLY A 98 23.36 -2.26 -8.20
CA GLY A 98 22.47 -1.75 -9.24
C GLY A 98 21.55 -2.83 -9.81
N LEU A 99 21.39 -2.84 -11.12
CA LEU A 99 20.49 -3.77 -11.82
C LEU A 99 20.87 -5.24 -11.66
N ASP A 100 22.18 -5.56 -11.63
CA ASP A 100 22.64 -6.94 -11.45
C ASP A 100 22.22 -7.49 -10.08
N ASN A 101 22.31 -6.66 -9.04
CA ASN A 101 21.82 -7.01 -7.70
C ASN A 101 20.31 -7.24 -7.71
N PHE A 102 19.57 -6.34 -8.33
CA PHE A 102 18.12 -6.47 -8.44
C PHE A 102 17.72 -7.73 -9.21
N ALA A 103 18.31 -7.94 -10.40
CA ALA A 103 18.02 -9.10 -11.25
C ALA A 103 18.32 -10.42 -10.55
N LEU A 104 19.48 -10.52 -9.89
CA LEU A 104 19.87 -11.72 -9.15
C LEU A 104 18.93 -11.95 -7.95
N THR A 105 18.53 -10.87 -7.24
CA THR A 105 17.56 -10.96 -6.15
C THR A 105 16.22 -11.51 -6.63
N VAL A 106 15.70 -10.98 -7.74
CA VAL A 106 14.42 -11.45 -8.33
C VAL A 106 14.54 -12.91 -8.76
N LEU A 107 15.64 -13.30 -9.41
CA LEU A 107 15.87 -14.68 -9.83
C LEU A 107 15.90 -15.65 -8.65
N VAL A 108 16.63 -15.32 -7.59
CA VAL A 108 16.73 -16.14 -6.38
C VAL A 108 15.37 -16.26 -5.70
N LEU A 109 14.63 -15.15 -5.59
CA LEU A 109 13.27 -15.17 -5.01
C LEU A 109 12.30 -15.98 -5.86
N PHE A 110 12.40 -15.92 -7.17
CA PHE A 110 11.55 -16.71 -8.06
C PHE A 110 11.77 -18.22 -7.88
N ILE A 111 13.00 -18.63 -7.60
CA ILE A 111 13.33 -20.05 -7.35
C ILE A 111 12.89 -20.50 -5.94
N ILE A 112 13.15 -19.68 -4.92
CA ILE A 112 12.93 -20.05 -3.52
C ILE A 112 11.48 -19.81 -3.07
N MET A 113 10.87 -18.71 -3.54
CA MET A 113 9.53 -18.24 -3.12
C MET A 113 8.69 -17.79 -4.32
N PRO A 114 8.33 -18.69 -5.26
CA PRO A 114 7.58 -18.30 -6.46
C PRO A 114 6.25 -17.61 -6.14
N ASN A 115 5.57 -18.02 -5.07
CA ASN A 115 4.32 -17.41 -4.60
C ASN A 115 4.45 -15.93 -4.23
N PHE A 116 5.67 -15.44 -3.98
CA PHE A 116 5.94 -14.03 -3.73
C PHE A 116 5.42 -13.12 -4.84
N PHE A 117 5.62 -13.53 -6.10
CA PHE A 117 5.20 -12.76 -7.27
C PHE A 117 3.70 -12.86 -7.60
N LEU A 118 2.96 -13.72 -6.90
CA LEU A 118 1.51 -13.81 -7.00
C LEU A 118 0.79 -12.87 -6.02
N THR A 119 1.52 -12.27 -5.09
CA THR A 119 0.96 -11.35 -4.10
C THR A 119 1.15 -9.89 -4.52
N ALA A 120 0.16 -9.02 -4.23
CA ALA A 120 0.27 -7.58 -4.46
C ALA A 120 1.50 -6.99 -3.76
N GLY A 121 1.74 -7.39 -2.49
CA GLY A 121 2.88 -6.93 -1.70
C GLY A 121 4.24 -7.30 -2.32
N GLY A 122 4.35 -8.50 -2.89
CA GLY A 122 5.56 -8.96 -3.56
C GLY A 122 5.84 -8.18 -4.84
N VAL A 123 4.84 -8.05 -5.71
CA VAL A 123 4.96 -7.30 -6.96
C VAL A 123 5.27 -5.83 -6.69
N LEU A 124 4.54 -5.18 -5.77
CA LEU A 124 4.80 -3.81 -5.37
C LEU A 124 6.21 -3.63 -4.79
N SER A 125 6.64 -4.54 -3.90
CA SER A 125 7.98 -4.50 -3.31
C SER A 125 9.08 -4.58 -4.40
N CYS A 126 8.93 -5.44 -5.40
CA CYS A 126 9.85 -5.52 -6.54
C CYS A 126 9.79 -4.27 -7.41
N ALA A 127 8.61 -3.76 -7.72
CA ALA A 127 8.44 -2.56 -8.53
C ALA A 127 9.09 -1.34 -7.88
N TYR A 128 8.87 -1.12 -6.59
CA TYR A 128 9.56 -0.06 -5.83
C TYR A 128 11.08 -0.20 -5.90
N ALA A 129 11.60 -1.40 -5.65
CA ALA A 129 13.03 -1.65 -5.70
C ALA A 129 13.62 -1.44 -7.10
N PHE A 130 12.90 -1.82 -8.15
CA PHE A 130 13.31 -1.59 -9.54
C PHE A 130 13.38 -0.10 -9.85
N ILE A 131 12.31 0.65 -9.58
CA ILE A 131 12.27 2.10 -9.83
C ILE A 131 13.37 2.81 -9.05
N LEU A 132 13.55 2.47 -7.77
CA LEU A 132 14.60 3.03 -6.92
C LEU A 132 16.00 2.74 -7.50
N THR A 133 16.24 1.52 -7.98
CA THR A 133 17.52 1.13 -8.61
C THR A 133 17.80 1.95 -9.89
N MET A 134 16.74 2.29 -10.65
CA MET A 134 16.85 3.11 -11.86
C MET A 134 17.12 4.59 -11.56
N THR A 135 16.53 5.12 -10.47
CA THR A 135 16.54 6.56 -10.17
C THR A 135 17.67 7.01 -9.24
N SER A 136 18.22 6.11 -8.42
CA SER A 136 19.18 6.40 -7.33
C SER A 136 20.52 7.05 -7.75
N LYS A 137 20.75 7.27 -9.03
CA LYS A 137 22.00 7.85 -9.57
C LYS A 137 21.93 9.35 -9.89
N GLU A 138 20.80 10.02 -9.64
CA GLU A 138 20.56 11.35 -10.20
C GLU A 138 20.51 12.48 -9.15
N GLY A 139 21.64 12.78 -8.50
CA GLY A 139 21.85 14.00 -7.72
C GLY A 139 21.74 13.79 -6.20
N GLU A 140 22.07 14.83 -5.47
CA GLU A 140 22.06 14.89 -3.99
C GLU A 140 21.17 16.05 -3.50
N GLY A 141 20.67 15.93 -2.26
CA GLY A 141 19.88 16.95 -1.59
C GLY A 141 18.38 16.82 -1.74
N LEU A 142 17.65 17.76 -1.13
CA LEU A 142 16.18 17.74 -0.98
C LEU A 142 15.43 17.63 -2.31
N LYS A 143 15.94 18.32 -3.37
CA LYS A 143 15.33 18.28 -4.71
C LYS A 143 15.44 16.88 -5.35
N ALA A 144 16.53 16.16 -5.09
CA ALA A 144 16.71 14.80 -5.60
C ALA A 144 15.74 13.84 -4.90
N VAL A 145 15.59 13.94 -3.59
CA VAL A 145 14.66 13.12 -2.80
C VAL A 145 13.20 13.39 -3.21
N ALA A 146 12.82 14.66 -3.40
CA ALA A 146 11.47 15.01 -3.86
C ALA A 146 11.16 14.47 -5.27
N ARG A 147 12.15 14.56 -6.18
CA ARG A 147 12.03 14.00 -7.53
C ARG A 147 11.93 12.47 -7.48
N GLU A 148 12.74 11.83 -6.66
CA GLU A 148 12.73 10.38 -6.48
C GLU A 148 11.36 9.91 -5.96
N SER A 149 10.81 10.57 -4.93
CA SER A 149 9.48 10.30 -4.41
C SER A 149 8.40 10.43 -5.49
N LEU A 150 8.46 11.48 -6.31
CA LEU A 150 7.52 11.69 -7.42
C LEU A 150 7.64 10.57 -8.48
N VAL A 151 8.87 10.25 -8.90
CA VAL A 151 9.10 9.20 -9.92
C VAL A 151 8.66 7.82 -9.41
N ILE A 152 8.91 7.51 -8.15
CA ILE A 152 8.43 6.27 -7.54
C ILE A 152 6.91 6.25 -7.53
N SER A 153 6.26 7.30 -7.04
CA SER A 153 4.80 7.35 -6.93
C SER A 153 4.10 7.24 -8.29
N LEU A 154 4.61 7.94 -9.31
CA LEU A 154 4.07 7.85 -10.66
C LEU A 154 4.43 6.54 -11.35
N GLY A 155 5.64 6.03 -11.09
CA GLY A 155 6.13 4.78 -11.69
C GLY A 155 5.37 3.56 -11.21
N ILE A 156 4.89 3.56 -9.97
CA ILE A 156 4.13 2.45 -9.41
C ILE A 156 2.63 2.54 -9.69
N LEU A 157 2.14 3.70 -10.18
CA LEU A 157 0.72 3.97 -10.39
C LEU A 157 -0.03 2.90 -11.21
N PRO A 158 0.51 2.37 -12.34
CA PRO A 158 -0.17 1.31 -13.08
C PRO A 158 -0.39 0.04 -12.28
N ILE A 159 0.60 -0.33 -11.44
CA ILE A 159 0.54 -1.51 -10.59
C ILE A 159 -0.43 -1.29 -9.42
N LEU A 160 -0.43 -0.10 -8.82
CA LEU A 160 -1.41 0.27 -7.79
C LEU A 160 -2.84 0.23 -8.35
N SER A 161 -3.06 0.79 -9.54
CA SER A 161 -4.37 0.74 -10.22
C SER A 161 -4.80 -0.71 -10.50
N PHE A 162 -3.88 -1.59 -10.87
CA PHE A 162 -4.18 -2.99 -11.13
C PHE A 162 -4.63 -3.76 -9.87
N TYR A 163 -4.04 -3.47 -8.71
CA TYR A 163 -4.38 -4.19 -7.47
C TYR A 163 -5.45 -3.50 -6.62
N PHE A 164 -5.50 -2.17 -6.62
CA PHE A 164 -6.35 -1.42 -5.70
C PHE A 164 -7.37 -0.52 -6.40
N ALA A 165 -7.25 -0.34 -7.72
CA ALA A 165 -8.13 0.49 -8.56
C ALA A 165 -8.20 1.97 -8.16
N GLU A 166 -7.46 2.41 -7.15
CA GLU A 166 -7.48 3.77 -6.61
C GLU A 166 -6.08 4.30 -6.31
N PHE A 167 -5.95 5.62 -6.26
CA PHE A 167 -4.72 6.30 -5.94
C PHE A 167 -5.01 7.56 -5.10
N GLN A 168 -4.28 7.71 -3.99
CA GLN A 168 -4.38 8.90 -3.15
C GLN A 168 -3.28 9.90 -3.51
N PRO A 169 -3.60 11.06 -4.14
CA PRO A 169 -2.58 12.03 -4.53
C PRO A 169 -1.78 12.61 -3.37
N TRP A 170 -2.41 12.75 -2.20
CA TRP A 170 -1.73 13.18 -0.98
C TRP A 170 -0.62 12.24 -0.53
N SER A 171 -0.67 10.96 -0.95
CA SER A 171 0.35 9.97 -0.60
C SER A 171 1.75 10.39 -1.07
N ILE A 172 1.88 11.14 -2.16
CA ILE A 172 3.18 11.61 -2.67
C ILE A 172 3.86 12.52 -1.63
N LEU A 173 3.14 13.53 -1.17
CA LEU A 173 3.64 14.48 -0.17
C LEU A 173 3.82 13.80 1.19
N LEU A 174 2.83 13.02 1.61
CA LEU A 174 2.86 12.34 2.89
C LEU A 174 3.97 11.31 2.97
N THR A 175 4.19 10.52 1.91
CA THR A 175 5.31 9.57 1.85
C THR A 175 6.64 10.29 1.98
N PHE A 176 6.83 11.42 1.31
CA PHE A 176 8.04 12.22 1.42
C PHE A 176 8.29 12.69 2.87
N VAL A 177 7.27 13.29 3.50
CA VAL A 177 7.40 13.82 4.88
C VAL A 177 7.55 12.67 5.89
N PHE A 178 6.70 11.66 5.82
CA PHE A 178 6.70 10.58 6.79
C PHE A 178 7.88 9.63 6.62
N SER A 179 8.41 9.38 5.40
CA SER A 179 9.65 8.61 5.24
C SER A 179 10.80 9.21 6.02
N PHE A 180 10.96 10.54 5.91
CA PHE A 180 12.01 11.24 6.67
C PHE A 180 11.78 11.14 8.18
N LEU A 181 10.54 11.36 8.65
CA LEU A 181 10.21 11.26 10.08
C LEU A 181 10.42 9.83 10.60
N PHE A 182 10.07 8.82 9.81
CA PHE A 182 10.25 7.42 10.19
C PHE A 182 11.73 7.06 10.33
N ASP A 183 12.57 7.42 9.36
CA ASP A 183 13.99 7.08 9.37
C ASP A 183 14.76 7.80 10.47
N VAL A 184 14.47 9.09 10.69
CA VAL A 184 15.28 9.96 11.57
C VAL A 184 14.76 9.98 13.00
N VAL A 185 13.44 9.85 13.20
CA VAL A 185 12.80 10.01 14.51
C VAL A 185 12.20 8.70 15.02
N PHE A 186 11.24 8.13 14.28
CA PHE A 186 10.42 7.03 14.82
C PHE A 186 11.19 5.71 14.96
N LEU A 187 11.95 5.28 13.96
CA LEU A 187 12.71 4.02 14.03
C LEU A 187 13.80 4.06 15.11
N PRO A 188 14.63 5.12 15.22
CA PRO A 188 15.56 5.24 16.34
C PRO A 188 14.86 5.27 17.69
N LEU A 189 13.81 6.08 17.84
CA LEU A 189 13.05 6.21 19.08
C LEU A 189 12.44 4.87 19.50
N LEU A 190 11.72 4.18 18.58
CA LEU A 190 11.13 2.87 18.85
C LEU A 190 12.17 1.83 19.23
N SER A 191 13.35 1.85 18.58
CA SER A 191 14.45 0.92 18.89
C SER A 191 15.00 1.15 20.29
N ILE A 192 15.18 2.42 20.69
CA ILE A 192 15.63 2.77 22.04
C ILE A 192 14.56 2.39 23.07
N LEU A 193 13.30 2.74 22.83
CA LEU A 193 12.19 2.42 23.73
C LEU A 193 11.97 0.92 23.85
N PHE A 194 12.18 0.16 22.78
CA PHE A 194 12.10 -1.30 22.80
C PHE A 194 13.16 -1.89 23.72
N ILE A 195 14.41 -1.46 23.63
CA ILE A 195 15.49 -1.90 24.52
C ILE A 195 15.20 -1.45 25.96
N LEU A 196 14.77 -0.22 26.15
CA LEU A 196 14.45 0.33 27.46
C LEU A 196 13.28 -0.38 28.15
N SER A 197 12.32 -0.91 27.38
CA SER A 197 11.14 -1.61 27.86
C SER A 197 11.46 -2.89 28.66
N PHE A 198 12.66 -3.47 28.48
CA PHE A 198 13.12 -4.61 29.26
C PHE A 198 13.54 -4.22 30.70
N ILE A 199 13.82 -2.92 30.95
CA ILE A 199 14.34 -2.44 32.20
C ILE A 199 13.33 -1.53 32.89
N TYR A 200 12.59 -0.73 32.14
CA TYR A 200 11.71 0.31 32.67
C TYR A 200 10.37 0.39 31.90
N PRO A 201 9.23 0.65 32.57
CA PRO A 201 7.95 0.86 31.89
C PRO A 201 7.99 2.14 31.04
N VAL A 202 7.86 1.98 29.72
CA VAL A 202 7.99 3.07 28.75
C VAL A 202 6.64 3.71 28.35
N THR A 203 5.56 3.41 29.10
CA THR A 203 4.19 3.89 28.82
C THR A 203 4.07 5.41 28.79
N GLN A 204 4.92 6.12 29.54
CA GLN A 204 4.96 7.58 29.55
C GLN A 204 5.30 8.21 28.19
N PHE A 205 5.86 7.45 27.25
CA PHE A 205 6.15 7.93 25.90
C PHE A 205 4.98 7.74 24.92
N ASN A 206 3.82 7.25 25.37
CA ASN A 206 2.64 7.09 24.52
C ASN A 206 2.22 8.40 23.86
N PHE A 207 2.40 9.54 24.52
CA PHE A 207 1.99 10.85 23.99
C PHE A 207 2.60 11.18 22.62
N VAL A 208 3.82 10.68 22.33
CA VAL A 208 4.47 10.90 21.02
C VAL A 208 3.67 10.22 19.90
N PHE A 209 3.18 9.01 20.15
CA PHE A 209 2.41 8.23 19.18
C PHE A 209 0.98 8.73 19.07
N GLU A 210 0.36 9.13 20.17
CA GLU A 210 -0.93 9.81 20.20
C GLU A 210 -0.91 11.11 19.40
N TRP A 211 0.18 11.88 19.53
CA TRP A 211 0.38 13.09 18.73
C TRP A 211 0.51 12.77 17.24
N LEU A 212 1.26 11.73 16.88
CA LEU A 212 1.36 11.25 15.49
C LEU A 212 -0.03 10.84 14.95
N GLU A 213 -0.79 10.05 15.71
CA GLU A 213 -2.13 9.62 15.34
C GLU A 213 -3.09 10.80 15.15
N ASN A 214 -3.04 11.79 16.04
CA ASN A 214 -3.84 12.99 15.91
C ASN A 214 -3.50 13.81 14.66
N ILE A 215 -2.22 13.91 14.29
CA ILE A 215 -1.80 14.54 13.02
C ILE A 215 -2.37 13.77 11.83
N ILE A 216 -2.28 12.45 11.84
CA ILE A 216 -2.76 11.61 10.76
C ILE A 216 -4.27 11.71 10.63
N ARG A 217 -5.02 11.72 11.74
CA ARG A 217 -6.47 11.97 11.76
C ARG A 217 -6.82 13.36 11.19
N LEU A 218 -6.07 14.39 11.57
CA LEU A 218 -6.27 15.73 11.01
C LEU A 218 -6.01 15.76 9.50
N VAL A 219 -4.92 15.16 9.05
CA VAL A 219 -4.59 15.07 7.62
C VAL A 219 -5.65 14.28 6.86
N SER A 220 -6.17 13.19 7.43
CA SER A 220 -7.22 12.40 6.78
C SER A 220 -8.54 13.18 6.61
N GLN A 221 -8.86 14.07 7.54
CA GLN A 221 -10.03 14.97 7.41
C GLN A 221 -9.85 16.04 6.32
N LEU A 222 -8.61 16.47 6.10
CA LEU A 222 -8.28 17.48 5.08
C LEU A 222 -8.04 16.86 3.70
N ALA A 223 -7.68 15.59 3.66
CA ALA A 223 -7.38 14.89 2.42
C ALA A 223 -8.68 14.66 1.61
N SER A 224 -8.60 14.92 0.30
CA SER A 224 -9.65 14.54 -0.62
C SER A 224 -9.81 13.01 -0.67
N ARG A 225 -10.96 12.55 -1.12
CA ARG A 225 -11.15 11.10 -1.39
C ARG A 225 -10.12 10.61 -2.40
N PRO A 226 -9.66 9.34 -2.29
CA PRO A 226 -8.77 8.74 -3.28
C PRO A 226 -9.37 8.84 -4.69
N LEU A 227 -8.52 9.05 -5.68
CA LEU A 227 -8.94 9.02 -7.08
C LEU A 227 -9.17 7.58 -7.51
N VAL A 228 -10.38 7.27 -7.94
CA VAL A 228 -10.71 5.97 -8.53
C VAL A 228 -10.23 5.97 -9.97
N LEU A 229 -9.27 5.11 -10.26
CA LEU A 229 -8.64 4.97 -11.58
C LEU A 229 -9.23 3.81 -12.40
N GLY A 230 -9.88 2.87 -11.72
CA GLY A 230 -10.30 1.59 -12.29
C GLY A 230 -9.14 0.58 -12.39
N GLN A 231 -9.48 -0.65 -12.66
CA GLN A 231 -8.52 -1.75 -12.80
C GLN A 231 -8.22 -1.99 -14.29
N PRO A 232 -6.97 -1.78 -14.75
CA PRO A 232 -6.60 -2.08 -16.12
C PRO A 232 -6.66 -3.61 -16.37
N THR A 233 -7.07 -4.00 -17.57
CA THR A 233 -6.85 -5.38 -18.02
C THR A 233 -5.36 -5.66 -18.14
N THR A 234 -4.96 -6.92 -18.14
CA THR A 234 -3.53 -7.31 -18.24
C THR A 234 -2.82 -6.67 -19.44
N TRP A 235 -3.50 -6.58 -20.59
CA TRP A 235 -2.92 -5.94 -21.78
C TRP A 235 -2.76 -4.43 -21.62
N LEU A 236 -3.73 -3.76 -21.02
CA LEU A 236 -3.63 -2.33 -20.71
C LEU A 236 -2.54 -2.05 -19.67
N LEU A 237 -2.37 -2.93 -18.68
CA LEU A 237 -1.28 -2.82 -17.72
C LEU A 237 0.09 -2.92 -18.42
N ILE A 238 0.27 -3.90 -19.32
CA ILE A 238 1.52 -4.03 -20.09
C ILE A 238 1.76 -2.76 -20.92
N LEU A 239 0.74 -2.25 -21.58
CA LEU A 239 0.85 -1.05 -22.39
C LEU A 239 1.19 0.20 -21.54
N LEU A 240 0.60 0.33 -20.35
CA LEU A 240 0.93 1.38 -19.38
C LEU A 240 2.38 1.28 -18.93
N LEU A 241 2.87 0.08 -18.58
CA LEU A 241 4.26 -0.13 -18.13
C LEU A 241 5.26 0.17 -19.26
N VAL A 242 4.98 -0.27 -20.49
CA VAL A 242 5.81 0.04 -21.66
C VAL A 242 5.83 1.55 -21.91
N SER A 243 4.66 2.21 -21.87
CA SER A 243 4.57 3.65 -22.08
C SER A 243 5.34 4.43 -21.00
N LEU A 244 5.30 3.95 -19.76
CA LEU A 244 6.06 4.54 -18.66
C LEU A 244 7.58 4.38 -18.85
N ALA A 245 8.03 3.23 -19.32
CA ALA A 245 9.42 3.01 -19.68
C ALA A 245 9.87 3.97 -20.81
N LEU A 246 9.03 4.21 -21.81
CA LEU A 246 9.28 5.18 -22.88
C LEU A 246 9.30 6.63 -22.36
N VAL A 247 8.42 6.99 -21.42
CA VAL A 247 8.49 8.29 -20.73
C VAL A 247 9.84 8.47 -20.04
N TYR A 248 10.33 7.46 -19.35
CA TYR A 248 11.64 7.52 -18.69
C TYR A 248 12.79 7.62 -19.70
N ASP A 249 12.76 6.85 -20.77
CA ASP A 249 13.80 6.86 -21.80
C ASP A 249 13.84 8.21 -22.56
N PHE A 250 12.69 8.74 -22.92
CA PHE A 250 12.58 10.01 -23.66
C PHE A 250 12.48 11.26 -22.77
N ARG A 251 12.80 11.17 -21.46
CA ARG A 251 12.67 12.27 -20.50
C ARG A 251 13.41 13.56 -20.88
N LYS A 252 14.44 13.47 -21.74
CA LYS A 252 15.18 14.63 -22.26
C LYS A 252 14.51 15.28 -23.46
N ASN A 253 13.55 14.62 -24.12
CA ASN A 253 12.85 15.14 -25.29
C ASN A 253 11.43 15.56 -24.90
N VAL A 254 11.21 16.85 -24.66
CA VAL A 254 9.95 17.40 -24.17
C VAL A 254 8.73 17.01 -25.03
N LYS A 255 8.87 16.97 -26.37
CA LYS A 255 7.75 16.62 -27.26
C LYS A 255 7.35 15.13 -27.10
N ARG A 256 8.33 14.24 -27.06
CA ARG A 256 8.06 12.79 -26.86
C ARG A 256 7.56 12.51 -25.45
N LEU A 257 8.16 13.15 -24.45
CA LEU A 257 7.72 13.08 -23.06
C LEU A 257 6.24 13.47 -22.95
N ALA A 258 5.84 14.61 -23.50
CA ALA A 258 4.45 15.09 -23.48
C ALA A 258 3.52 14.12 -24.22
N GLY A 259 3.95 13.59 -25.39
CA GLY A 259 3.15 12.62 -26.15
C GLY A 259 2.86 11.33 -25.38
N PHE A 260 3.90 10.70 -24.79
CA PHE A 260 3.71 9.48 -24.00
C PHE A 260 2.96 9.72 -22.69
N SER A 261 3.17 10.87 -22.03
CA SER A 261 2.39 11.24 -20.84
C SER A 261 0.91 11.42 -21.17
N LEU A 262 0.58 12.10 -22.27
CA LEU A 262 -0.79 12.25 -22.74
C LEU A 262 -1.42 10.89 -23.10
N PHE A 263 -0.64 10.01 -23.72
CA PHE A 263 -1.08 8.65 -24.05
C PHE A 263 -1.42 7.85 -22.78
N ILE A 264 -0.59 7.91 -21.73
CA ILE A 264 -0.87 7.29 -20.42
C ILE A 264 -2.18 7.83 -19.83
N VAL A 265 -2.38 9.14 -19.85
CA VAL A 265 -3.63 9.77 -19.38
C VAL A 265 -4.82 9.25 -20.19
N GLY A 266 -4.68 9.14 -21.51
CA GLY A 266 -5.71 8.57 -22.38
C GLY A 266 -6.04 7.11 -22.03
N LEU A 267 -5.04 6.29 -21.73
CA LEU A 267 -5.25 4.90 -21.29
C LEU A 267 -6.02 4.84 -19.96
N PHE A 268 -5.67 5.65 -18.96
CA PHE A 268 -6.43 5.72 -17.71
C PHE A 268 -7.86 6.22 -17.91
N PHE A 269 -8.05 7.16 -18.83
CA PHE A 269 -9.39 7.61 -19.20
C PHE A 269 -10.24 6.47 -19.79
N LEU A 270 -9.66 5.66 -20.69
CA LEU A 270 -10.32 4.47 -21.25
C LEU A 270 -10.65 3.39 -20.21
N ILE A 271 -9.76 3.21 -19.22
CA ILE A 271 -10.00 2.27 -18.12
C ILE A 271 -11.20 2.72 -17.28
N LYS A 272 -11.28 4.02 -17.01
CA LYS A 272 -12.35 4.59 -16.19
C LYS A 272 -13.69 4.67 -16.93
N HIS A 273 -13.67 4.89 -18.25
CA HIS A 273 -14.84 5.08 -19.09
C HIS A 273 -14.91 4.02 -20.21
N PRO A 274 -15.29 2.79 -19.91
CA PRO A 274 -15.46 1.76 -20.93
C PRO A 274 -16.59 2.14 -21.90
N LEU A 275 -16.42 1.73 -23.15
CA LEU A 275 -17.31 2.08 -24.26
C LEU A 275 -18.53 1.13 -24.39
N GLU A 276 -18.82 0.34 -23.37
CA GLU A 276 -19.87 -0.68 -23.37
C GLU A 276 -20.85 -0.45 -22.21
N ASN A 277 -22.12 -0.80 -22.45
CA ASN A 277 -23.09 -0.90 -21.38
C ASN A 277 -22.76 -2.11 -20.52
N GLU A 278 -22.97 -1.99 -19.22
CA GLU A 278 -22.66 -3.05 -18.26
C GLU A 278 -23.86 -3.30 -17.36
N ILE A 279 -24.23 -4.57 -17.22
CA ILE A 279 -25.21 -5.05 -16.25
C ILE A 279 -24.52 -6.21 -15.52
N THR A 280 -24.36 -6.09 -14.22
CA THR A 280 -23.68 -7.12 -13.42
C THR A 280 -24.48 -7.40 -12.15
N MET A 281 -24.81 -8.66 -11.93
CA MET A 281 -25.27 -9.16 -10.64
C MET A 281 -24.07 -9.47 -9.78
N LEU A 282 -24.05 -8.86 -8.60
CA LEU A 282 -22.90 -8.95 -7.67
C LEU A 282 -23.18 -9.98 -6.58
N ASP A 283 -22.24 -10.88 -6.38
CA ASP A 283 -22.26 -11.78 -5.23
C ASP A 283 -21.87 -11.01 -3.97
N VAL A 284 -22.88 -10.56 -3.24
CA VAL A 284 -22.73 -9.88 -1.95
C VAL A 284 -22.91 -10.84 -0.76
N GLY A 285 -22.94 -12.15 -1.05
CA GLY A 285 -23.09 -13.23 -0.06
C GLY A 285 -24.55 -13.43 0.34
N GLN A 286 -25.08 -12.64 1.25
CA GLN A 286 -26.51 -12.62 1.58
C GLN A 286 -27.13 -11.36 0.98
N GLY A 287 -28.31 -11.53 0.34
CA GLY A 287 -29.01 -10.46 -0.37
C GLY A 287 -28.60 -10.33 -1.82
N GLU A 288 -29.07 -9.30 -2.45
CA GLU A 288 -28.90 -9.03 -3.87
C GLU A 288 -28.24 -7.66 -4.08
N SER A 289 -27.51 -7.52 -5.18
CA SER A 289 -27.01 -6.23 -5.63
C SER A 289 -26.79 -6.28 -7.14
N ILE A 290 -27.37 -5.33 -7.87
CA ILE A 290 -27.25 -5.23 -9.31
C ILE A 290 -26.65 -3.88 -9.68
N PHE A 291 -25.55 -3.92 -10.40
CA PHE A 291 -24.89 -2.74 -10.94
C PHE A 291 -25.20 -2.56 -12.41
N LEU A 292 -25.61 -1.35 -12.78
CA LEU A 292 -25.85 -0.95 -14.16
C LEU A 292 -25.03 0.28 -14.49
N ARG A 293 -24.40 0.28 -15.66
CA ARG A 293 -23.70 1.45 -16.18
C ARG A 293 -23.94 1.54 -17.69
N ASP A 294 -24.24 2.72 -18.16
CA ASP A 294 -24.35 3.00 -19.60
C ASP A 294 -23.04 3.55 -20.19
N VAL A 295 -22.96 3.63 -21.51
CA VAL A 295 -21.80 4.18 -22.24
C VAL A 295 -21.52 5.65 -21.94
N THR A 296 -22.50 6.39 -21.40
CA THR A 296 -22.32 7.80 -21.00
C THR A 296 -21.66 7.92 -19.62
N GLY A 297 -21.49 6.79 -18.93
CA GLY A 297 -20.92 6.70 -17.58
C GLY A 297 -21.95 6.89 -16.47
N LYS A 298 -23.25 6.94 -16.78
CA LYS A 298 -24.29 6.98 -15.74
C LYS A 298 -24.39 5.64 -15.03
N THR A 299 -24.40 5.68 -13.71
CA THR A 299 -24.34 4.51 -12.84
C THR A 299 -25.60 4.37 -11.99
N ILE A 300 -26.16 3.18 -11.96
CA ILE A 300 -27.30 2.81 -11.11
C ILE A 300 -26.90 1.57 -10.31
N LEU A 301 -27.15 1.61 -9.02
CA LEU A 301 -26.99 0.46 -8.13
C LEU A 301 -28.36 0.10 -7.53
N ILE A 302 -28.74 -1.15 -7.64
CA ILE A 302 -29.98 -1.67 -7.08
C ILE A 302 -29.59 -2.60 -5.95
N ASP A 303 -30.01 -2.26 -4.73
CA ASP A 303 -29.66 -2.90 -3.47
C ASP A 303 -28.15 -2.97 -3.18
N VAL A 304 -27.78 -3.13 -1.94
CA VAL A 304 -26.38 -3.11 -1.50
C VAL A 304 -25.99 -4.37 -0.74
N GLY A 305 -26.92 -5.29 -0.55
CA GLY A 305 -26.73 -6.47 0.28
C GLY A 305 -26.68 -6.13 1.78
N GLY A 306 -26.29 -7.10 2.55
CA GLY A 306 -26.13 -6.98 4.00
C GLY A 306 -26.12 -8.34 4.66
N LYS A 307 -25.74 -8.40 5.93
CA LYS A 307 -25.81 -9.64 6.70
C LYS A 307 -27.18 -9.71 7.41
N ALA A 308 -27.94 -10.78 7.17
CA ALA A 308 -29.05 -11.12 8.04
C ALA A 308 -28.48 -11.41 9.44
N GLU A 309 -28.85 -10.61 10.43
CA GLU A 309 -28.61 -10.93 11.83
C GLU A 309 -29.52 -12.11 12.22
N PHE A 310 -28.97 -13.29 12.18
CA PHE A 310 -29.57 -14.36 12.96
C PHE A 310 -29.34 -14.03 14.42
N ASP A 311 -30.40 -13.93 15.21
CA ASP A 311 -30.43 -13.70 16.66
C ASP A 311 -29.62 -14.74 17.46
N LYS A 312 -28.34 -14.82 17.22
CA LYS A 312 -27.38 -15.45 18.13
C LYS A 312 -26.98 -14.34 19.08
N LYS A 313 -27.38 -14.47 20.37
CA LYS A 313 -26.76 -13.71 21.48
C LYS A 313 -25.26 -13.98 21.48
N ILE A 314 -24.55 -13.29 20.58
CA ILE A 314 -23.09 -13.31 20.52
C ILE A 314 -22.65 -12.50 21.73
N GLN A 315 -21.87 -13.10 22.62
CA GLN A 315 -21.32 -12.36 23.75
C GLN A 315 -20.30 -11.36 23.23
N ALA A 316 -20.22 -10.17 23.85
CA ALA A 316 -19.40 -9.04 23.39
C ALA A 316 -17.93 -9.40 23.06
N TRP A 317 -17.37 -10.45 23.69
CA TRP A 317 -16.02 -10.95 23.38
C TRP A 317 -15.95 -11.78 22.09
N GLN A 318 -17.07 -12.17 21.50
CA GLN A 318 -17.18 -12.90 20.23
C GLN A 318 -17.43 -11.97 19.04
N GLU A 319 -17.73 -10.69 19.28
CA GLU A 319 -17.80 -9.68 18.24
C GLU A 319 -16.39 -9.38 17.68
N LYS A 320 -15.97 -10.23 16.76
CA LYS A 320 -14.91 -9.80 15.83
C LYS A 320 -15.51 -8.70 14.96
N ALA A 321 -14.79 -7.58 14.80
CA ALA A 321 -15.08 -6.61 13.76
C ALA A 321 -15.17 -7.35 12.43
N THR A 322 -16.36 -7.69 11.98
CA THR A 322 -16.56 -8.43 10.74
C THR A 322 -16.68 -7.40 9.64
N THR A 323 -15.69 -7.35 8.76
CA THR A 323 -15.74 -6.58 7.52
C THR A 323 -17.06 -6.85 6.81
N SER A 324 -17.79 -5.82 6.40
CA SER A 324 -19.07 -5.96 5.71
C SER A 324 -18.91 -6.64 4.36
N ASN A 325 -19.99 -7.21 3.83
CA ASN A 325 -19.94 -7.81 2.49
C ASN A 325 -19.67 -6.73 1.43
N ALA A 326 -20.22 -5.52 1.59
CA ALA A 326 -19.93 -4.41 0.70
C ALA A 326 -18.45 -4.05 0.68
N GLN A 327 -17.76 -4.03 1.82
CA GLN A 327 -16.32 -3.76 1.89
C GLN A 327 -15.48 -4.85 1.23
N ARG A 328 -15.95 -6.10 1.23
CA ARG A 328 -15.21 -7.24 0.65
C ARG A 328 -15.40 -7.40 -0.85
N THR A 329 -16.60 -7.13 -1.36
CA THR A 329 -16.98 -7.46 -2.75
C THR A 329 -17.50 -6.25 -3.50
N LEU A 330 -18.55 -5.59 -3.05
CA LEU A 330 -19.26 -4.54 -3.77
C LEU A 330 -18.38 -3.30 -4.02
N ILE A 331 -17.80 -2.74 -2.96
CA ILE A 331 -16.97 -1.53 -3.06
C ILE A 331 -15.71 -1.77 -3.91
N PRO A 332 -14.93 -2.85 -3.70
CA PRO A 332 -13.79 -3.17 -4.57
C PRO A 332 -14.19 -3.40 -6.03
N TYR A 333 -15.33 -4.07 -6.27
CA TYR A 333 -15.81 -4.26 -7.64
C TYR A 333 -16.12 -2.92 -8.33
N LEU A 334 -16.94 -2.06 -7.70
CA LEU A 334 -17.28 -0.76 -8.26
C LEU A 334 -16.03 0.10 -8.53
N LYS A 335 -15.08 0.13 -7.60
CA LYS A 335 -13.80 0.80 -7.79
C LYS A 335 -13.00 0.20 -8.94
N SER A 336 -12.98 -1.12 -9.09
CA SER A 336 -12.29 -1.80 -10.20
C SER A 336 -12.86 -1.42 -11.55
N ARG A 337 -14.17 -1.13 -11.60
CA ARG A 337 -14.86 -0.64 -12.80
C ARG A 337 -14.73 0.87 -13.03
N GLY A 338 -13.95 1.58 -12.19
CA GLY A 338 -13.71 3.01 -12.32
C GLY A 338 -14.85 3.89 -11.80
N VAL A 339 -15.77 3.33 -11.02
CA VAL A 339 -16.90 4.07 -10.44
C VAL A 339 -16.40 4.89 -9.26
N ASP A 340 -16.57 6.21 -9.32
CA ASP A 340 -16.26 7.16 -8.23
C ASP A 340 -17.52 7.78 -7.61
N LYS A 341 -18.66 7.68 -8.29
CA LYS A 341 -19.99 8.11 -7.82
C LYS A 341 -21.06 7.13 -8.27
N ILE A 342 -22.15 7.08 -7.55
CA ILE A 342 -23.37 6.34 -7.91
C ILE A 342 -24.43 7.40 -8.21
N ASP A 343 -24.91 7.47 -9.45
CA ASP A 343 -25.90 8.49 -9.83
C ASP A 343 -27.25 8.20 -9.21
N GLN A 344 -27.67 6.92 -9.18
CA GLN A 344 -28.92 6.48 -8.57
C GLN A 344 -28.70 5.20 -7.76
N LEU A 345 -29.16 5.18 -6.54
CA LEU A 345 -29.22 4.00 -5.69
C LEU A 345 -30.69 3.65 -5.46
N ILE A 346 -31.10 2.48 -5.88
CA ILE A 346 -32.47 1.99 -5.76
C ILE A 346 -32.49 0.93 -4.66
N LEU A 347 -33.34 1.12 -3.66
CA LEU A 347 -33.56 0.15 -2.58
C LEU A 347 -34.93 -0.49 -2.77
N THR A 348 -34.93 -1.78 -3.08
CA THR A 348 -36.18 -2.50 -3.42
C THR A 348 -36.98 -2.90 -2.20
N ASN A 349 -36.32 -3.06 -1.05
CA ASN A 349 -36.90 -3.44 0.23
C ASN A 349 -36.11 -2.81 1.37
N THR A 350 -36.68 -2.77 2.57
CA THR A 350 -36.05 -2.27 3.81
C THR A 350 -35.39 -3.37 4.64
N ASP A 351 -35.42 -4.61 4.16
CA ASP A 351 -34.84 -5.75 4.87
C ASP A 351 -33.30 -5.65 4.88
N LYS A 352 -32.68 -6.14 5.97
CA LYS A 352 -31.21 -6.04 6.16
C LYS A 352 -30.40 -6.67 5.03
N GLU A 353 -30.93 -7.66 4.33
CA GLU A 353 -30.30 -8.30 3.19
C GLU A 353 -30.24 -7.42 1.93
N HIS A 354 -31.03 -6.32 1.88
CA HIS A 354 -31.05 -5.34 0.80
C HIS A 354 -30.36 -4.03 1.16
N VAL A 355 -30.49 -3.57 2.42
CA VAL A 355 -30.01 -2.25 2.88
C VAL A 355 -28.94 -2.31 3.95
N GLY A 356 -28.53 -3.51 4.41
CA GLY A 356 -27.65 -3.66 5.57
C GLY A 356 -26.31 -2.95 5.44
N ASP A 357 -25.73 -2.94 4.25
CA ASP A 357 -24.44 -2.33 3.97
C ASP A 357 -24.55 -0.90 3.38
N LEU A 358 -25.73 -0.26 3.42
CA LEU A 358 -25.99 1.08 2.87
C LEU A 358 -25.01 2.13 3.42
N LEU A 359 -24.76 2.10 4.72
CA LEU A 359 -23.85 3.05 5.36
C LEU A 359 -22.42 2.95 4.79
N GLU A 360 -21.93 1.74 4.55
CA GLU A 360 -20.58 1.52 4.02
C GLU A 360 -20.47 1.98 2.57
N VAL A 361 -21.50 1.76 1.76
CA VAL A 361 -21.56 2.23 0.37
C VAL A 361 -21.61 3.76 0.30
N THR A 362 -22.44 4.41 1.13
CA THR A 362 -22.55 5.89 1.15
C THR A 362 -21.31 6.57 1.72
N LYS A 363 -20.53 5.91 2.57
CA LYS A 363 -19.20 6.37 3.00
C LYS A 363 -18.19 6.28 1.85
N ALA A 364 -18.23 5.19 1.07
CA ALA A 364 -17.26 4.93 0.00
C ALA A 364 -17.53 5.78 -1.25
N PHE A 365 -18.79 5.99 -1.62
CA PHE A 365 -19.20 6.68 -2.84
C PHE A 365 -20.09 7.90 -2.55
N HIS A 366 -20.04 8.87 -3.47
CA HIS A 366 -21.04 9.93 -3.51
C HIS A 366 -22.29 9.38 -4.22
N VAL A 367 -23.44 9.39 -3.53
CA VAL A 367 -24.72 8.95 -4.09
C VAL A 367 -25.53 10.19 -4.47
N GLY A 368 -25.92 10.28 -5.74
CA GLY A 368 -26.67 11.42 -6.27
C GLY A 368 -28.14 11.41 -5.79
N GLU A 369 -28.80 10.28 -5.95
CA GLU A 369 -30.22 10.10 -5.60
C GLU A 369 -30.43 8.71 -4.99
N ILE A 370 -31.25 8.64 -3.95
CA ILE A 370 -31.69 7.38 -3.34
C ILE A 370 -33.17 7.23 -3.56
N LEU A 371 -33.57 6.14 -4.20
CA LEU A 371 -34.98 5.76 -4.46
C LEU A 371 -35.31 4.55 -3.58
N VAL A 372 -36.47 4.63 -2.87
CA VAL A 372 -36.94 3.59 -1.95
C VAL A 372 -38.31 3.14 -2.36
#